data_18abb76862acae1acbcd966e568e5515
#
_entry.id   18abb76862acae1acbcd966e568e5515
#
_cell.length_a   1.000
_cell.length_b   1.000
_cell.length_c   1.000
_cell.angle_alpha   90.00
_cell.angle_beta   90.00
_cell.angle_gamma   90.00
#
_symmetry.space_group_name_H-M   'P 1'
#
loop_
_entity.id
_entity.type
_entity.pdbx_description
1 polymer ?
#
loop_
_entity_poly.entity_id
_entity_poly.type
_entity_poly.pdbx_seq_one_letter_code
_entity_poly.pdbx_strand_id
1 'polypeptide(L)'
;MGKHYSKLLLKIAFIIFFSNQGFSQITSPDIGTALTDMLYISSKYVSPAASASVYQSSSSWYSSAESVGKFKVDVSLHFNILPITNKQKTFVINNDELINMEVRGSQSAEVPTALGGDTDTFFDFTIEDEAYEWQAFEGIKQSVVAHPYLQATVGLWKETNVTVRYSPKIAIETSSYEIFGGAIKHNVTQYFRNEEASKSPVEVAVLASYSVFNLDLNFDEVAIKPIDPESGTGALTTLNAIIIDADSWLFQVIASKKANNFEFSGAFGLTRNQFNYKLGGEEGLFLDLFNNLLTLLDERKTEIKGDIGVNYNFNKFYVSSMFTIGKFPNINLALHYKI
;
A
#
# COMPACT_ATOMS: atom_id res chain seq x y z
N MET A 1 -7.85 -7.39 19.11
CA MET A 1 -7.69 -8.18 17.88
C MET A 1 -8.91 -9.06 17.60
N GLY A 2 -9.45 -9.84 18.54
CA GLY A 2 -10.56 -10.80 18.27
C GLY A 2 -11.88 -10.27 17.69
N LYS A 3 -12.21 -8.98 17.77
CA LYS A 3 -13.49 -8.44 17.27
C LYS A 3 -13.57 -8.25 15.73
N HIS A 4 -12.44 -8.16 15.02
CA HIS A 4 -12.44 -8.08 13.56
C HIS A 4 -12.60 -9.46 12.91
N TYR A 5 -12.00 -10.48 13.49
CA TYR A 5 -12.13 -11.87 13.03
C TYR A 5 -13.56 -12.40 13.14
N SER A 6 -14.24 -12.12 14.25
CA SER A 6 -15.63 -12.56 14.42
C SER A 6 -16.57 -11.94 13.38
N LYS A 7 -16.29 -10.73 12.91
CA LYS A 7 -17.05 -10.07 11.84
C LYS A 7 -16.73 -10.61 10.45
N LEU A 8 -15.48 -11.02 10.20
CA LEU A 8 -15.08 -11.63 8.95
C LEU A 8 -15.67 -13.05 8.85
N LEU A 9 -15.51 -13.86 9.89
CA LEU A 9 -16.11 -15.20 9.98
C LEU A 9 -17.65 -15.16 9.87
N LEU A 10 -18.30 -14.15 10.46
CA LEU A 10 -19.76 -13.99 10.36
C LEU A 10 -20.20 -13.60 8.95
N LYS A 11 -19.42 -12.79 8.23
CA LYS A 11 -19.71 -12.42 6.84
C LYS A 11 -19.48 -13.62 5.90
N ILE A 12 -18.40 -14.38 6.07
CA ILE A 12 -18.10 -15.59 5.29
C ILE A 12 -19.18 -16.66 5.55
N ALA A 13 -19.54 -16.90 6.81
CA ALA A 13 -20.63 -17.83 7.16
C ALA A 13 -21.99 -17.40 6.60
N PHE A 14 -22.28 -16.09 6.56
CA PHE A 14 -23.53 -15.56 6.02
C PHE A 14 -23.61 -15.74 4.48
N ILE A 15 -22.48 -15.67 3.77
CA ILE A 15 -22.44 -15.86 2.29
C ILE A 15 -22.55 -17.32 1.93
N ILE A 16 -21.91 -18.23 2.66
CA ILE A 16 -22.05 -19.68 2.48
C ILE A 16 -23.53 -20.10 2.69
N PHE A 17 -24.28 -19.40 3.56
CA PHE A 17 -25.70 -19.68 3.83
C PHE A 17 -26.66 -19.15 2.76
N PHE A 18 -26.30 -18.07 2.02
CA PHE A 18 -27.19 -17.44 1.03
C PHE A 18 -26.90 -17.80 -0.43
N SER A 19 -25.79 -18.49 -0.73
CA SER A 19 -25.43 -18.94 -2.08
C SER A 19 -26.14 -20.24 -2.51
N ASN A 20 -27.15 -20.70 -1.75
CA ASN A 20 -27.90 -21.95 -2.03
C ASN A 20 -28.83 -21.91 -3.25
N GLN A 21 -28.66 -20.98 -4.18
CA GLN A 21 -29.47 -20.94 -5.41
C GLN A 21 -28.58 -20.98 -6.67
N GLY A 22 -27.71 -21.99 -6.79
CA GLY A 22 -27.02 -22.21 -8.05
C GLY A 22 -25.64 -22.87 -8.02
N PHE A 23 -25.01 -23.04 -6.86
CA PHE A 23 -23.69 -23.67 -6.73
C PHE A 23 -23.77 -24.97 -5.91
N SER A 24 -24.54 -25.92 -6.40
CA SER A 24 -24.87 -27.16 -5.69
C SER A 24 -23.76 -28.23 -5.71
N GLN A 25 -22.51 -27.94 -6.11
CA GLN A 25 -21.52 -29.02 -6.27
C GLN A 25 -20.10 -28.76 -5.72
N ILE A 26 -19.77 -27.61 -5.12
CA ILE A 26 -18.39 -27.37 -4.64
C ILE A 26 -18.40 -26.55 -3.34
N THR A 27 -18.99 -27.06 -2.29
CA THR A 27 -18.82 -26.49 -0.95
C THR A 27 -18.73 -27.60 0.07
N SER A 28 -17.63 -28.36 0.02
CA SER A 28 -17.26 -29.05 1.26
C SER A 28 -16.88 -27.96 2.28
N PRO A 29 -17.27 -28.10 3.54
CA PRO A 29 -16.86 -27.18 4.61
C PRO A 29 -15.35 -26.98 4.65
N ASP A 30 -14.58 -27.98 4.26
CA ASP A 30 -13.12 -28.01 4.26
C ASP A 30 -12.51 -27.01 3.25
N ILE A 31 -13.07 -26.89 2.04
CA ILE A 31 -12.62 -25.87 1.06
C ILE A 31 -12.81 -24.47 1.62
N GLY A 32 -13.96 -24.19 2.26
CA GLY A 32 -14.24 -22.88 2.83
C GLY A 32 -13.30 -22.49 3.97
N THR A 33 -12.92 -23.46 4.82
CA THR A 33 -11.98 -23.23 5.93
C THR A 33 -10.55 -23.08 5.41
N ALA A 34 -10.11 -23.90 4.45
CA ALA A 34 -8.80 -23.76 3.82
C ALA A 34 -8.64 -22.41 3.12
N LEU A 35 -9.64 -21.97 2.35
CA LEU A 35 -9.66 -20.64 1.72
C LEU A 35 -9.62 -19.50 2.76
N THR A 36 -10.26 -19.67 3.91
CA THR A 36 -10.23 -18.68 5.00
C THR A 36 -8.82 -18.53 5.57
N ASP A 37 -8.13 -19.63 5.79
CA ASP A 37 -6.75 -19.64 6.29
C ASP A 37 -5.78 -19.05 5.25
N MET A 38 -5.95 -19.41 3.97
CA MET A 38 -5.17 -18.82 2.87
C MET A 38 -5.36 -17.30 2.78
N LEU A 39 -6.60 -16.81 2.91
CA LEU A 39 -6.89 -15.38 2.95
C LEU A 39 -6.22 -14.70 4.13
N TYR A 40 -6.24 -15.33 5.30
CA TYR A 40 -5.60 -14.80 6.49
C TYR A 40 -4.09 -14.65 6.31
N ILE A 41 -3.42 -15.70 5.83
CA ILE A 41 -1.98 -15.70 5.54
C ILE A 41 -1.65 -14.69 4.46
N SER A 42 -2.40 -14.67 3.33
CA SER A 42 -2.22 -13.73 2.23
C SER A 42 -2.40 -12.29 2.67
N SER A 43 -3.36 -11.99 3.55
CA SER A 43 -3.56 -10.63 4.08
C SER A 43 -2.36 -10.15 4.91
N LYS A 44 -1.76 -11.03 5.71
CA LYS A 44 -0.52 -10.72 6.47
C LYS A 44 0.67 -10.53 5.53
N TYR A 45 0.77 -11.35 4.48
CA TYR A 45 1.81 -11.25 3.47
C TYR A 45 1.79 -9.90 2.73
N VAL A 46 0.64 -9.44 2.23
CA VAL A 46 0.56 -8.22 1.42
C VAL A 46 0.51 -6.93 2.24
N SER A 47 0.04 -6.97 3.48
CA SER A 47 -0.25 -5.78 4.30
C SER A 47 0.94 -4.80 4.45
N PRO A 48 2.21 -5.25 4.63
CA PRO A 48 3.35 -4.33 4.67
C PRO A 48 3.61 -3.62 3.34
N ALA A 49 3.52 -4.33 2.20
CA ALA A 49 3.71 -3.74 0.88
C ALA A 49 2.60 -2.71 0.55
N ALA A 50 1.35 -3.04 0.83
CA ALA A 50 0.22 -2.14 0.70
C ALA A 50 0.39 -0.87 1.55
N SER A 51 0.77 -1.01 2.83
CA SER A 51 1.05 0.15 3.69
C SER A 51 2.24 0.98 3.18
N ALA A 52 3.33 0.35 2.73
CA ALA A 52 4.49 1.03 2.16
C ALA A 52 4.10 1.90 0.94
N SER A 53 3.26 1.38 0.06
CA SER A 53 2.75 2.09 -1.12
C SER A 53 1.92 3.32 -0.76
N VAL A 54 1.13 3.26 0.32
CA VAL A 54 0.42 4.43 0.85
C VAL A 54 1.37 5.52 1.30
N TYR A 55 2.43 5.18 2.04
CA TYR A 55 3.42 6.16 2.48
C TYR A 55 4.17 6.77 1.29
N GLN A 56 4.46 5.99 0.26
CA GLN A 56 5.05 6.51 -0.98
C GLN A 56 4.10 7.43 -1.75
N SER A 57 2.86 7.02 -1.97
CA SER A 57 1.87 7.81 -2.72
C SER A 57 1.46 9.10 -2.01
N SER A 58 1.48 9.11 -0.66
CA SER A 58 1.11 10.24 0.17
C SER A 58 2.26 11.20 0.50
N SER A 59 3.51 10.87 0.16
CA SER A 59 4.69 11.70 0.47
C SER A 59 4.82 12.89 -0.47
N SER A 60 5.35 14.02 0.03
CA SER A 60 5.83 15.17 -0.75
C SER A 60 4.84 15.78 -1.76
N TRP A 61 3.56 15.90 -1.39
CA TRP A 61 2.57 16.63 -2.16
C TRP A 61 2.74 18.15 -2.14
N TYR A 62 3.63 18.64 -1.29
CA TYR A 62 3.98 20.04 -1.15
C TYR A 62 5.49 20.18 -0.89
N SER A 63 6.03 21.33 -1.17
CA SER A 63 7.36 21.75 -0.74
C SER A 63 7.28 22.94 0.24
N SER A 64 6.21 23.73 0.16
CA SER A 64 5.97 24.95 0.93
C SER A 64 4.48 25.11 1.25
N ALA A 65 4.16 25.78 2.35
CA ALA A 65 2.81 26.25 2.65
C ALA A 65 2.41 27.44 1.73
N GLU A 66 3.38 28.22 1.21
CA GLU A 66 3.11 29.29 0.27
C GLU A 66 2.56 28.77 -1.06
N SER A 67 1.83 29.62 -1.77
CA SER A 67 1.45 29.37 -3.16
C SER A 67 2.64 29.60 -4.10
N VAL A 68 2.70 28.85 -5.20
CA VAL A 68 3.66 29.10 -6.29
C VAL A 68 3.41 30.44 -7.01
N GLY A 69 2.27 31.05 -6.73
CA GLY A 69 1.84 32.32 -7.33
C GLY A 69 0.83 32.10 -8.48
N LYS A 70 -0.03 33.08 -8.69
CA LYS A 70 -1.12 33.03 -9.67
C LYS A 70 -0.60 32.75 -11.08
N PHE A 71 -1.04 31.64 -11.67
CA PHE A 71 -0.67 31.14 -13.01
C PHE A 71 0.81 30.83 -13.22
N LYS A 72 1.60 30.81 -12.14
CA LYS A 72 2.94 30.26 -12.18
C LYS A 72 2.89 28.75 -12.07
N VAL A 73 3.90 28.10 -12.64
CA VAL A 73 4.02 26.66 -12.68
C VAL A 73 5.32 26.23 -11.99
N ASP A 74 5.26 25.18 -11.21
CA ASP A 74 6.40 24.48 -10.65
C ASP A 74 6.40 23.05 -11.19
N VAL A 75 7.45 22.67 -11.90
CA VAL A 75 7.66 21.31 -12.39
C VAL A 75 8.79 20.67 -11.59
N SER A 76 8.61 19.45 -11.14
CA SER A 76 9.59 18.78 -10.27
C SER A 76 9.77 17.31 -10.61
N LEU A 77 11.02 16.87 -10.46
CA LEU A 77 11.41 15.47 -10.47
C LEU A 77 11.72 15.05 -9.05
N HIS A 78 11.05 14.03 -8.59
CA HIS A 78 11.15 13.49 -7.24
C HIS A 78 11.79 12.11 -7.22
N PHE A 79 12.55 11.82 -6.17
CA PHE A 79 13.06 10.51 -5.82
C PHE A 79 12.62 10.20 -4.39
N ASN A 80 11.75 9.24 -4.28
CA ASN A 80 11.21 8.81 -2.99
C ASN A 80 11.89 7.51 -2.58
N ILE A 81 12.40 7.44 -1.35
CA ILE A 81 13.19 6.34 -0.82
C ILE A 81 12.52 5.86 0.46
N LEU A 82 12.12 4.60 0.48
CA LEU A 82 11.45 3.96 1.60
C LEU A 82 12.31 2.78 2.08
N PRO A 83 13.01 2.94 3.23
CA PRO A 83 13.74 1.84 3.85
C PRO A 83 12.79 0.79 4.40
N ILE A 84 13.09 -0.49 4.18
CA ILE A 84 12.34 -1.63 4.72
C ILE A 84 13.09 -2.20 5.92
N THR A 85 12.46 -2.19 7.07
CA THR A 85 13.02 -2.74 8.30
C THR A 85 12.75 -4.24 8.42
N ASN A 86 13.54 -4.96 9.23
CA ASN A 86 13.35 -6.40 9.42
C ASN A 86 11.95 -6.75 9.94
N LYS A 87 11.36 -5.89 10.77
CA LYS A 87 9.98 -6.07 11.27
C LYS A 87 8.89 -6.05 10.20
N GLN A 88 9.22 -5.57 9.00
CA GLN A 88 8.31 -5.48 7.87
C GLN A 88 8.52 -6.61 6.87
N LYS A 89 9.57 -7.43 7.07
CA LYS A 89 9.98 -8.50 6.14
C LYS A 89 9.38 -9.85 6.49
N THR A 90 9.00 -10.07 7.74
CA THR A 90 8.47 -11.36 8.19
C THR A 90 7.29 -11.16 9.15
N PHE A 91 6.49 -12.22 9.30
CA PHE A 91 5.45 -12.35 10.31
C PHE A 91 5.39 -13.77 10.81
N VAL A 92 4.86 -13.98 12.01
CA VAL A 92 4.69 -15.31 12.59
C VAL A 92 3.27 -15.78 12.36
N ILE A 93 3.12 -17.04 11.97
CA ILE A 93 1.87 -17.81 11.95
C ILE A 93 1.96 -18.90 12.99
N ASN A 94 0.89 -19.05 13.78
CA ASN A 94 0.72 -20.13 14.74
C ASN A 94 -0.46 -21.01 14.30
N ASN A 95 -0.38 -22.33 14.51
CA ASN A 95 -1.45 -23.25 14.13
C ASN A 95 -2.79 -22.96 14.84
N ASP A 96 -2.75 -22.37 16.05
CA ASP A 96 -3.96 -21.95 16.78
C ASP A 96 -4.67 -20.74 16.17
N GLU A 97 -4.04 -20.04 15.21
CA GLU A 97 -4.65 -18.96 14.42
C GLU A 97 -5.34 -19.49 13.15
N LEU A 98 -5.14 -20.75 12.79
CA LEU A 98 -5.64 -21.41 11.58
C LEU A 98 -6.81 -22.36 11.92
N ILE A 99 -7.64 -22.68 10.93
CA ILE A 99 -8.84 -23.51 11.09
C ILE A 99 -8.62 -24.92 10.55
N ASN A 100 -8.06 -25.01 9.34
CA ASN A 100 -7.84 -26.26 8.60
C ASN A 100 -6.36 -26.45 8.22
N MET A 101 -5.59 -25.37 8.15
CA MET A 101 -4.18 -25.43 7.80
C MET A 101 -3.28 -25.61 9.02
N GLU A 102 -2.17 -26.30 8.81
CA GLU A 102 -1.10 -26.45 9.80
C GLU A 102 0.26 -26.14 9.17
N VAL A 103 1.14 -25.52 9.94
CA VAL A 103 2.56 -25.41 9.57
C VAL A 103 3.19 -26.78 9.58
N ARG A 104 3.75 -27.21 8.46
CA ARG A 104 4.38 -28.53 8.33
C ARG A 104 5.49 -28.72 9.35
N GLY A 105 5.35 -29.72 10.20
CA GLY A 105 6.38 -30.14 11.16
C GLY A 105 6.62 -29.19 12.34
N SER A 106 5.78 -28.16 12.53
CA SER A 106 5.93 -27.21 13.63
C SER A 106 4.58 -26.64 14.10
N GLN A 107 4.54 -26.09 15.32
CA GLN A 107 3.36 -25.36 15.82
C GLN A 107 3.30 -23.92 15.34
N SER A 108 4.41 -23.39 14.82
CA SER A 108 4.48 -22.02 14.28
C SER A 108 5.62 -21.89 13.28
N ALA A 109 5.52 -20.91 12.38
CA ALA A 109 6.60 -20.54 11.47
C ALA A 109 6.71 -19.03 11.35
N GLU A 110 7.93 -18.54 11.15
CA GLU A 110 8.20 -17.20 10.66
C GLU A 110 8.24 -17.25 9.14
N VAL A 111 7.32 -16.57 8.48
CA VAL A 111 7.17 -16.53 7.02
C VAL A 111 7.39 -15.12 6.49
N PRO A 112 7.88 -14.98 5.24
CA PRO A 112 8.12 -13.67 4.67
C PRO A 112 6.81 -12.93 4.38
N THR A 113 6.89 -11.61 4.40
CA THR A 113 5.93 -10.71 3.75
C THR A 113 6.31 -10.51 2.29
N ALA A 114 5.48 -9.82 1.51
CA ALA A 114 5.81 -9.42 0.14
C ALA A 114 7.12 -8.61 0.02
N LEU A 115 7.57 -7.97 1.11
CA LEU A 115 8.86 -7.24 1.20
C LEU A 115 9.99 -8.10 1.75
N GLY A 116 9.71 -9.34 2.15
CA GLY A 116 10.66 -10.30 2.73
C GLY A 116 11.52 -11.02 1.69
N GLY A 117 11.99 -12.20 2.06
CA GLY A 117 12.85 -13.05 1.25
C GLY A 117 12.20 -14.39 0.90
N ASP A 118 13.04 -15.39 0.68
CA ASP A 118 12.65 -16.75 0.35
C ASP A 118 12.12 -17.49 1.58
N THR A 119 11.47 -18.63 1.36
CA THR A 119 10.98 -19.51 2.39
C THR A 119 10.80 -20.94 1.90
N ASP A 120 11.10 -21.91 2.78
CA ASP A 120 10.82 -23.34 2.60
C ASP A 120 9.64 -23.77 3.47
N THR A 121 8.80 -22.83 3.93
CA THR A 121 7.66 -23.14 4.78
C THR A 121 6.49 -23.66 3.96
N PHE A 122 5.96 -24.80 4.36
CA PHE A 122 4.76 -25.41 3.80
C PHE A 122 3.62 -25.40 4.83
N PHE A 123 2.41 -25.25 4.33
CA PHE A 123 1.17 -25.45 5.05
C PHE A 123 0.48 -26.69 4.51
N ASP A 124 0.12 -27.60 5.41
CA ASP A 124 -0.63 -28.81 5.11
C ASP A 124 -2.10 -28.61 5.50
N PHE A 125 -3.02 -29.16 4.71
CA PHE A 125 -4.45 -29.07 4.98
C PHE A 125 -5.19 -30.22 4.29
N THR A 126 -6.46 -30.47 4.66
CA THR A 126 -7.25 -31.57 4.14
C THR A 126 -8.52 -31.04 3.47
N ILE A 127 -8.86 -31.60 2.30
CA ILE A 127 -10.14 -31.41 1.61
C ILE A 127 -10.71 -32.81 1.29
N GLU A 128 -11.88 -33.14 1.81
CA GLU A 128 -12.58 -34.41 1.51
C GLU A 128 -11.70 -35.64 1.70
N ASP A 129 -11.03 -35.73 2.84
CA ASP A 129 -10.09 -36.81 3.22
C ASP A 129 -8.77 -36.86 2.41
N GLU A 130 -8.54 -35.96 1.48
CA GLU A 130 -7.29 -35.84 0.74
C GLU A 130 -6.42 -34.72 1.33
N ALA A 131 -5.14 -35.03 1.54
CA ALA A 131 -4.16 -34.09 2.08
C ALA A 131 -3.50 -33.26 0.96
N TYR A 132 -3.46 -31.96 1.15
CA TYR A 132 -2.86 -30.97 0.24
C TYR A 132 -1.75 -30.21 0.92
N GLU A 133 -0.84 -29.68 0.10
CA GLU A 133 0.20 -28.76 0.52
C GLU A 133 0.15 -27.44 -0.23
N TRP A 134 0.54 -26.38 0.47
CA TRP A 134 0.76 -25.04 -0.09
C TRP A 134 2.05 -24.45 0.47
N GLN A 135 3.00 -24.11 -0.41
CA GLN A 135 4.20 -23.37 -0.02
C GLN A 135 3.86 -21.92 0.24
N ALA A 136 4.38 -21.33 1.31
CA ALA A 136 4.25 -19.92 1.60
C ALA A 136 4.85 -19.08 0.45
N PHE A 137 4.26 -17.91 0.19
CA PHE A 137 4.76 -17.00 -0.85
C PHE A 137 6.12 -16.41 -0.46
N GLU A 138 7.01 -16.30 -1.42
CA GLU A 138 8.28 -15.61 -1.29
C GLU A 138 8.12 -14.10 -1.49
N GLY A 139 8.99 -13.28 -0.87
CA GLY A 139 9.00 -11.84 -1.04
C GLY A 139 10.04 -11.36 -2.02
N ILE A 140 10.01 -10.05 -2.32
CA ILE A 140 10.90 -9.40 -3.32
C ILE A 140 12.31 -9.10 -2.79
N LYS A 141 12.72 -9.55 -1.62
CA LYS A 141 14.05 -9.38 -0.99
C LYS A 141 14.59 -7.94 -0.93
N GLN A 142 13.72 -6.94 -0.91
CA GLN A 142 14.15 -5.55 -0.94
C GLN A 142 14.43 -4.99 0.45
N SER A 143 15.52 -4.22 0.57
CA SER A 143 15.84 -3.45 1.77
C SER A 143 15.48 -1.97 1.63
N VAL A 144 15.27 -1.53 0.40
CA VAL A 144 14.89 -0.16 0.05
C VAL A 144 14.00 -0.20 -1.19
N VAL A 145 12.87 0.48 -1.14
CA VAL A 145 12.05 0.72 -2.33
C VAL A 145 12.25 2.17 -2.78
N ALA A 146 12.77 2.36 -3.99
CA ALA A 146 12.97 3.67 -4.60
C ALA A 146 11.85 3.95 -5.61
N HIS A 147 11.33 5.18 -5.60
CA HIS A 147 10.20 5.58 -6.43
C HIS A 147 10.44 6.96 -7.05
N PRO A 148 10.90 7.06 -8.30
CA PRO A 148 10.93 8.30 -9.04
C PRO A 148 9.55 8.66 -9.58
N TYR A 149 9.22 9.97 -9.57
CA TYR A 149 7.99 10.48 -10.19
C TYR A 149 8.14 11.93 -10.62
N LEU A 150 7.28 12.33 -11.56
CA LEU A 150 7.12 13.71 -12.00
C LEU A 150 5.94 14.35 -11.31
N GLN A 151 6.08 15.63 -10.97
CA GLN A 151 5.00 16.43 -10.39
C GLN A 151 4.97 17.80 -11.04
N ALA A 152 3.77 18.31 -11.30
CA ALA A 152 3.54 19.66 -11.78
C ALA A 152 2.50 20.34 -10.89
N THR A 153 2.81 21.56 -10.45
CA THR A 153 1.95 22.39 -9.59
C THR A 153 1.67 23.72 -10.28
N VAL A 154 0.40 24.08 -10.35
CA VAL A 154 -0.05 25.37 -10.90
C VAL A 154 -0.72 26.19 -9.81
N GLY A 155 -0.30 27.44 -9.65
CA GLY A 155 -0.94 28.40 -8.76
C GLY A 155 -2.20 29.00 -9.38
N LEU A 156 -3.26 29.03 -8.60
CA LEU A 156 -4.55 29.62 -8.97
C LEU A 156 -4.79 30.91 -8.17
N TRP A 157 -6.04 31.39 -8.20
CA TRP A 157 -6.50 32.54 -7.42
C TRP A 157 -6.50 32.20 -5.91
N LYS A 158 -6.46 33.21 -5.08
CA LYS A 158 -6.55 33.11 -3.61
C LYS A 158 -5.55 32.11 -3.03
N GLU A 159 -4.30 32.20 -3.49
CA GLU A 159 -3.19 31.38 -3.00
C GLU A 159 -3.51 29.85 -2.96
N THR A 160 -4.28 29.39 -3.93
CA THR A 160 -4.60 27.98 -4.13
C THR A 160 -3.67 27.39 -5.17
N ASN A 161 -3.18 26.17 -4.92
CA ASN A 161 -2.38 25.39 -5.88
C ASN A 161 -3.14 24.12 -6.24
N VAL A 162 -3.03 23.74 -7.52
CA VAL A 162 -3.42 22.40 -7.99
C VAL A 162 -2.17 21.67 -8.43
N THR A 163 -2.02 20.45 -8.01
CA THR A 163 -0.84 19.59 -8.29
C THR A 163 -1.30 18.31 -8.95
N VAL A 164 -0.58 17.85 -9.96
CA VAL A 164 -0.71 16.52 -10.55
C VAL A 164 0.60 15.77 -10.41
N ARG A 165 0.53 14.46 -10.19
CA ARG A 165 1.67 13.56 -10.04
C ARG A 165 1.48 12.35 -10.93
N TYR A 166 2.57 11.92 -11.53
CA TYR A 166 2.63 10.70 -12.33
C TYR A 166 3.96 9.98 -12.12
N SER A 167 3.87 8.70 -11.80
CA SER A 167 4.96 7.75 -11.89
C SER A 167 4.57 6.68 -12.89
N PRO A 168 5.34 6.47 -13.95
CA PRO A 168 5.10 5.38 -14.88
C PRO A 168 5.25 4.03 -14.17
N LYS A 169 4.81 2.97 -14.81
CA LYS A 169 5.02 1.60 -14.34
C LYS A 169 6.53 1.32 -14.18
N ILE A 170 6.94 1.11 -12.93
CA ILE A 170 8.34 0.88 -12.56
C ILE A 170 8.48 -0.56 -12.12
N ALA A 171 9.41 -1.29 -12.76
CA ALA A 171 9.73 -2.65 -12.36
C ALA A 171 10.64 -2.67 -11.13
N ILE A 172 10.36 -3.59 -10.21
CA ILE A 172 11.21 -3.98 -9.08
C ILE A 172 11.33 -5.49 -9.15
N GLU A 173 12.43 -5.99 -9.68
CA GLU A 173 12.63 -7.40 -10.00
C GLU A 173 11.50 -7.92 -10.92
N THR A 174 10.74 -8.92 -10.47
CA THR A 174 9.59 -9.47 -11.19
C THR A 174 8.31 -8.65 -10.99
N SER A 175 8.28 -7.79 -9.97
CA SER A 175 7.12 -6.99 -9.56
C SER A 175 7.14 -5.60 -10.19
N SER A 176 6.01 -4.89 -10.13
CA SER A 176 5.93 -3.54 -10.68
C SER A 176 4.89 -2.70 -9.96
N TYR A 177 5.08 -1.38 -10.01
CA TYR A 177 4.07 -0.45 -9.49
C TYR A 177 3.94 0.81 -10.35
N GLU A 178 2.79 1.46 -10.24
CA GLU A 178 2.44 2.70 -10.94
C GLU A 178 1.64 3.61 -10.00
N ILE A 179 1.84 4.93 -10.08
CA ILE A 179 1.10 5.90 -9.26
C ILE A 179 0.65 7.08 -10.13
N PHE A 180 -0.62 7.44 -9.98
CA PHE A 180 -1.20 8.65 -10.50
C PHE A 180 -1.98 9.37 -9.41
N GLY A 181 -1.99 10.71 -9.42
CA GLY A 181 -2.77 11.45 -8.44
C GLY A 181 -2.83 12.95 -8.67
N GLY A 182 -3.67 13.58 -7.84
CA GLY A 182 -3.85 15.02 -7.83
C GLY A 182 -4.01 15.57 -6.42
N ALA A 183 -3.67 16.84 -6.21
CA ALA A 183 -3.82 17.53 -4.95
C ALA A 183 -4.29 18.97 -5.12
N ILE A 184 -5.00 19.47 -4.11
CA ILE A 184 -5.33 20.87 -3.94
C ILE A 184 -4.73 21.31 -2.61
N LYS A 185 -3.95 22.40 -2.65
CA LYS A 185 -3.40 23.07 -1.47
C LYS A 185 -3.89 24.50 -1.42
N HIS A 186 -4.34 24.95 -0.24
CA HIS A 186 -4.84 26.30 -0.05
C HIS A 186 -4.13 26.95 1.13
N ASN A 187 -3.49 28.10 0.89
CA ASN A 187 -2.85 28.88 1.96
C ASN A 187 -3.93 29.60 2.75
N VAL A 188 -4.00 29.31 4.05
CA VAL A 188 -4.97 29.92 4.95
C VAL A 188 -4.43 31.16 5.65
N THR A 189 -3.12 31.37 5.69
CA THR A 189 -2.49 32.56 6.28
C THR A 189 -2.95 33.85 5.62
N GLN A 190 -3.28 33.81 4.33
CA GLN A 190 -3.78 34.96 3.59
C GLN A 190 -5.00 35.64 4.25
N TYR A 191 -5.79 34.92 5.01
CA TYR A 191 -6.98 35.45 5.69
C TYR A 191 -6.69 36.13 7.03
N PHE A 192 -5.47 35.93 7.54
CA PHE A 192 -5.04 36.45 8.85
C PHE A 192 -3.88 37.46 8.74
N ARG A 193 -3.44 37.77 7.53
CA ARG A 193 -2.41 38.80 7.30
C ARG A 193 -2.98 40.17 7.59
N ASN A 194 -2.41 40.84 8.58
CA ASN A 194 -2.63 42.26 8.81
C ASN A 194 -1.59 43.07 8.01
N GLU A 195 -1.94 44.24 7.50
CA GLU A 195 -1.05 45.10 6.69
C GLU A 195 0.25 45.47 7.41
N GLU A 196 0.22 45.56 8.72
CA GLU A 196 1.39 45.81 9.56
C GLU A 196 2.31 44.61 9.80
N ALA A 197 1.81 43.38 9.60
CA ALA A 197 2.56 42.13 9.77
C ALA A 197 3.34 41.72 8.50
N SER A 198 3.88 42.68 7.74
CA SER A 198 4.53 42.48 6.42
C SER A 198 5.78 41.57 6.43
N LYS A 199 6.17 41.02 7.56
CA LYS A 199 7.20 39.98 7.70
C LYS A 199 6.56 38.75 8.31
N SER A 200 5.75 38.05 7.53
CA SER A 200 5.13 36.83 8.01
C SER A 200 6.19 35.84 8.48
N PRO A 201 6.20 35.48 9.74
CA PRO A 201 7.14 34.48 10.24
C PRO A 201 6.83 33.08 9.80
N VAL A 202 5.55 32.73 9.63
CA VAL A 202 5.09 31.35 9.33
C VAL A 202 3.89 31.39 8.40
N GLU A 203 3.95 30.62 7.33
CA GLU A 203 2.82 30.37 6.43
C GLU A 203 2.14 29.05 6.80
N VAL A 204 0.82 29.01 6.73
CA VAL A 204 -0.01 27.83 7.00
C VAL A 204 -0.90 27.53 5.82
N ALA A 205 -1.00 26.27 5.47
CA ALA A 205 -1.86 25.78 4.39
C ALA A 205 -2.58 24.50 4.79
N VAL A 206 -3.70 24.23 4.12
CA VAL A 206 -4.39 22.93 4.14
C VAL A 206 -4.24 22.27 2.79
N LEU A 207 -4.14 20.95 2.77
CA LEU A 207 -3.97 20.15 1.56
C LEU A 207 -4.90 18.94 1.60
N ALA A 208 -5.51 18.67 0.46
CA ALA A 208 -6.18 17.41 0.17
C ALA A 208 -5.59 16.81 -1.09
N SER A 209 -5.24 15.52 -1.08
CA SER A 209 -4.80 14.80 -2.27
C SER A 209 -5.53 13.47 -2.43
N TYR A 210 -5.62 13.03 -3.67
CA TYR A 210 -6.12 11.72 -4.05
C TYR A 210 -5.11 11.04 -4.96
N SER A 211 -4.77 9.80 -4.66
CA SER A 211 -3.84 8.98 -5.43
C SER A 211 -4.43 7.63 -5.71
N VAL A 212 -4.22 7.13 -6.92
CA VAL A 212 -4.45 5.74 -7.30
C VAL A 212 -3.09 5.09 -7.52
N PHE A 213 -2.90 3.89 -7.01
CA PHE A 213 -1.72 3.09 -7.29
C PHE A 213 -2.07 1.64 -7.56
N ASN A 214 -1.32 1.05 -8.46
CA ASN A 214 -1.40 -0.34 -8.86
C ASN A 214 -0.07 -0.99 -8.52
N LEU A 215 -0.10 -2.14 -7.87
CA LEU A 215 1.06 -2.91 -7.48
C LEU A 215 0.85 -4.36 -7.92
N ASP A 216 1.70 -4.82 -8.83
CA ASP A 216 1.75 -6.22 -9.26
C ASP A 216 2.91 -6.89 -8.53
N LEU A 217 2.62 -7.76 -7.59
CA LEU A 217 3.59 -8.60 -6.89
C LEU A 217 3.63 -9.96 -7.59
N ASN A 218 4.62 -10.18 -8.43
CA ASN A 218 4.84 -11.47 -9.07
C ASN A 218 5.87 -12.29 -8.29
N PHE A 219 5.64 -13.57 -8.20
CA PHE A 219 6.51 -14.55 -7.53
C PHE A 219 6.57 -15.84 -8.35
N ASP A 220 7.50 -16.72 -8.01
CA ASP A 220 7.60 -18.03 -8.63
C ASP A 220 6.31 -18.83 -8.40
N GLU A 221 5.95 -19.65 -9.37
CA GLU A 221 4.69 -20.41 -9.34
C GLU A 221 4.58 -21.28 -8.08
N VAL A 222 3.52 -21.06 -7.33
CA VAL A 222 3.17 -21.84 -6.14
C VAL A 222 1.96 -22.68 -6.43
N ALA A 223 2.15 -23.99 -6.55
CA ALA A 223 1.06 -24.94 -6.76
C ALA A 223 0.42 -25.33 -5.42
N ILE A 224 -0.90 -25.38 -5.42
CA ILE A 224 -1.70 -26.01 -4.35
C ILE A 224 -2.01 -27.42 -4.84
N LYS A 225 -1.33 -28.42 -4.29
CA LYS A 225 -1.36 -29.79 -4.84
C LYS A 225 -1.50 -30.85 -3.75
N PRO A 226 -1.99 -32.07 -4.09
CA PRO A 226 -2.00 -33.21 -3.19
C PRO A 226 -0.59 -33.55 -2.68
N ILE A 227 -0.49 -33.96 -1.42
CA ILE A 227 0.76 -34.44 -0.84
C ILE A 227 1.13 -35.81 -1.44
N ASP A 228 0.13 -36.66 -1.70
CA ASP A 228 0.33 -37.93 -2.37
C ASP A 228 0.22 -37.74 -3.90
N PRO A 229 1.34 -37.84 -4.66
CA PRO A 229 1.31 -37.71 -6.10
C PRO A 229 0.60 -38.89 -6.81
N GLU A 230 0.38 -40.01 -6.12
CA GLU A 230 -0.31 -41.18 -6.67
C GLU A 230 -1.85 -41.13 -6.46
N SER A 231 -2.36 -40.11 -5.77
CA SER A 231 -3.79 -39.91 -5.53
C SER A 231 -4.61 -39.81 -6.82
N GLY A 232 -3.95 -39.45 -7.94
CA GLY A 232 -4.62 -39.22 -9.24
C GLY A 232 -5.30 -37.84 -9.32
N THR A 233 -5.28 -37.07 -8.27
CA THR A 233 -5.83 -35.69 -8.20
C THR A 233 -4.75 -34.71 -8.64
N GLY A 234 -5.07 -33.82 -9.58
CA GLY A 234 -4.17 -32.73 -10.01
C GLY A 234 -4.08 -31.59 -9.00
N ALA A 235 -3.22 -30.62 -9.27
CA ALA A 235 -3.18 -29.39 -8.50
C ALA A 235 -4.56 -28.68 -8.55
N LEU A 236 -4.98 -28.09 -7.43
CA LEU A 236 -6.20 -27.29 -7.36
C LEU A 236 -6.06 -26.00 -8.17
N THR A 237 -4.91 -25.38 -8.11
CA THR A 237 -4.50 -24.21 -8.89
C THR A 237 -3.01 -23.96 -8.72
N THR A 238 -2.46 -23.12 -9.60
CA THR A 238 -1.12 -22.56 -9.48
C THR A 238 -1.23 -21.04 -9.35
N LEU A 239 -0.58 -20.46 -8.35
CA LEU A 239 -0.58 -19.01 -8.07
C LEU A 239 0.77 -18.43 -8.45
N ASN A 240 0.80 -17.25 -9.06
CA ASN A 240 2.03 -16.59 -9.50
C ASN A 240 2.04 -15.06 -9.32
N ALA A 241 0.95 -14.48 -8.86
CA ALA A 241 0.88 -13.04 -8.63
C ALA A 241 -0.16 -12.65 -7.57
N ILE A 242 0.11 -11.51 -6.92
CA ILE A 242 -0.90 -10.76 -6.18
C ILE A 242 -0.95 -9.35 -6.74
N ILE A 243 -2.11 -8.96 -7.25
CA ILE A 243 -2.40 -7.64 -7.81
C ILE A 243 -3.11 -6.82 -6.74
N ILE A 244 -2.63 -5.62 -6.48
CA ILE A 244 -3.18 -4.69 -5.50
C ILE A 244 -3.53 -3.40 -6.22
N ASP A 245 -4.81 -3.12 -6.32
CA ASP A 245 -5.33 -1.83 -6.74
C ASP A 245 -5.75 -1.06 -5.50
N ALA A 246 -5.24 0.16 -5.34
CA ALA A 246 -5.59 0.95 -4.19
C ALA A 246 -5.76 2.42 -4.50
N ASP A 247 -6.61 3.04 -3.70
CA ASP A 247 -6.76 4.48 -3.67
C ASP A 247 -6.51 5.05 -2.26
N SER A 248 -6.01 6.26 -2.24
CA SER A 248 -5.61 6.95 -1.02
C SER A 248 -6.03 8.41 -1.06
N TRP A 249 -6.80 8.81 -0.06
CA TRP A 249 -7.02 10.22 0.29
C TRP A 249 -6.01 10.64 1.36
N LEU A 250 -5.43 11.82 1.21
CA LEU A 250 -4.59 12.45 2.21
C LEU A 250 -5.15 13.83 2.55
N PHE A 251 -5.23 14.13 3.84
CA PHE A 251 -5.56 15.46 4.37
C PHE A 251 -4.43 15.91 5.30
N GLN A 252 -3.89 17.11 5.04
CA GLN A 252 -2.76 17.65 5.80
C GLN A 252 -2.97 19.10 6.18
N VAL A 253 -2.43 19.48 7.35
CA VAL A 253 -2.12 20.87 7.72
C VAL A 253 -0.61 21.03 7.61
N ILE A 254 -0.20 22.07 6.92
CA ILE A 254 1.20 22.37 6.58
C ILE A 254 1.56 23.71 7.17
N ALA A 255 2.75 23.82 7.75
CA ALA A 255 3.35 25.08 8.13
C ALA A 255 4.73 25.21 7.48
N SER A 256 5.10 26.40 6.99
CA SER A 256 6.44 26.67 6.49
C SER A 256 6.94 28.06 6.86
N LYS A 257 8.29 28.20 6.91
CA LYS A 257 8.96 29.45 7.21
C LYS A 257 10.22 29.60 6.36
N LYS A 258 10.33 30.73 5.68
CA LYS A 258 11.54 31.13 4.95
C LYS A 258 12.57 31.75 5.85
N ALA A 259 13.83 31.39 5.63
CA ALA A 259 15.01 31.97 6.26
C ALA A 259 16.11 32.09 5.19
N ASN A 260 16.24 33.28 4.62
CA ASN A 260 17.12 33.54 3.47
C ASN A 260 16.78 32.62 2.27
N ASN A 261 17.75 31.83 1.81
CA ASN A 261 17.57 30.87 0.71
C ASN A 261 16.93 29.55 1.16
N PHE A 262 16.83 29.33 2.46
CA PHE A 262 16.21 28.13 3.03
C PHE A 262 14.72 28.36 3.32
N GLU A 263 13.96 27.29 3.19
CA GLU A 263 12.59 27.23 3.69
C GLU A 263 12.41 25.91 4.45
N PHE A 264 11.98 26.01 5.68
CA PHE A 264 11.67 24.86 6.52
C PHE A 264 10.17 24.64 6.55
N SER A 265 9.75 23.40 6.46
CA SER A 265 8.34 23.03 6.51
C SER A 265 8.09 21.85 7.45
N GLY A 266 6.88 21.80 7.97
CA GLY A 266 6.36 20.67 8.72
C GLY A 266 4.89 20.47 8.39
N ALA A 267 4.43 19.22 8.44
CA ALA A 267 3.02 18.92 8.29
C ALA A 267 2.61 17.77 9.18
N PHE A 268 1.32 17.77 9.48
CA PHE A 268 0.63 16.66 10.12
C PHE A 268 -0.59 16.30 9.29
N GLY A 269 -0.80 15.01 9.07
CA GLY A 269 -1.89 14.55 8.22
C GLY A 269 -2.34 13.14 8.52
N LEU A 270 -3.45 12.81 7.91
CA LEU A 270 -4.04 11.48 7.94
C LEU A 270 -4.34 11.01 6.51
N THR A 271 -4.15 9.72 6.26
CA THR A 271 -4.57 9.07 5.02
C THR A 271 -5.77 8.17 5.29
N ARG A 272 -6.64 8.08 4.30
CA ARG A 272 -7.72 7.09 4.25
C ARG A 272 -7.58 6.29 2.97
N ASN A 273 -7.31 5.01 3.12
CA ASN A 273 -6.90 4.12 2.04
C ASN A 273 -7.91 3.01 1.86
N GLN A 274 -8.14 2.61 0.62
CA GLN A 274 -8.94 1.44 0.26
C GLN A 274 -8.08 0.54 -0.63
N PHE A 275 -8.14 -0.76 -0.39
CA PHE A 275 -7.34 -1.76 -1.11
C PHE A 275 -8.27 -2.81 -1.70
N ASN A 276 -8.04 -3.14 -2.96
CA ASN A 276 -8.64 -4.28 -3.66
C ASN A 276 -7.51 -5.25 -4.03
N TYR A 277 -7.71 -6.51 -3.75
CA TYR A 277 -6.73 -7.56 -3.99
C TYR A 277 -7.26 -8.56 -5.02
N LYS A 278 -6.36 -9.06 -5.87
CA LYS A 278 -6.64 -10.12 -6.82
C LYS A 278 -5.43 -11.05 -6.90
N LEU A 279 -5.65 -12.36 -6.87
CA LEU A 279 -4.65 -13.36 -7.18
C LEU A 279 -4.58 -13.59 -8.68
N GLY A 280 -3.37 -13.73 -9.20
CA GLY A 280 -3.06 -14.25 -10.51
C GLY A 280 -2.57 -15.70 -10.42
N GLY A 281 -2.79 -16.47 -11.47
CA GLY A 281 -2.43 -17.87 -11.53
C GLY A 281 -3.14 -18.60 -12.65
N GLU A 282 -3.15 -19.93 -12.59
CA GLU A 282 -3.88 -20.77 -13.53
C GLU A 282 -5.39 -20.57 -13.37
N GLU A 283 -6.05 -20.24 -14.50
CA GLU A 283 -7.49 -20.01 -14.51
C GLU A 283 -8.25 -21.31 -14.14
N GLY A 284 -9.20 -21.19 -13.23
CA GLY A 284 -10.00 -22.30 -12.77
C GLY A 284 -10.90 -21.92 -11.60
N LEU A 285 -11.78 -22.86 -11.25
CA LEU A 285 -12.80 -22.65 -10.25
C LEU A 285 -12.23 -22.25 -8.88
N PHE A 286 -11.09 -22.82 -8.47
CA PHE A 286 -10.47 -22.52 -7.18
C PHE A 286 -9.96 -21.08 -7.14
N LEU A 287 -9.27 -20.62 -8.20
CA LEU A 287 -8.81 -19.23 -8.31
C LEU A 287 -9.99 -18.24 -8.34
N ASP A 288 -11.06 -18.58 -9.05
CA ASP A 288 -12.27 -17.75 -9.12
C ASP A 288 -12.95 -17.63 -7.75
N LEU A 289 -13.09 -18.74 -7.02
CA LEU A 289 -13.63 -18.73 -5.65
C LEU A 289 -12.77 -17.87 -4.72
N PHE A 290 -11.44 -18.02 -4.80
CA PHE A 290 -10.53 -17.25 -3.99
C PHE A 290 -10.63 -15.75 -4.30
N ASN A 291 -10.63 -15.37 -5.58
CA ASN A 291 -10.77 -13.98 -5.99
C ASN A 291 -12.14 -13.39 -5.60
N ASN A 292 -13.22 -14.16 -5.65
CA ASN A 292 -14.53 -13.73 -5.16
C ASN A 292 -14.49 -13.47 -3.64
N LEU A 293 -13.81 -14.30 -2.87
CA LEU A 293 -13.64 -14.08 -1.42
C LEU A 293 -12.77 -12.85 -1.12
N LEU A 294 -11.72 -12.60 -1.92
CA LEU A 294 -10.89 -11.40 -1.79
C LEU A 294 -11.69 -10.10 -1.94
N THR A 295 -12.72 -10.09 -2.79
CA THR A 295 -13.58 -8.89 -2.93
C THR A 295 -14.34 -8.55 -1.63
N LEU A 296 -14.47 -9.51 -0.71
CA LEU A 296 -15.10 -9.31 0.59
C LEU A 296 -14.14 -8.74 1.63
N LEU A 297 -12.84 -8.77 1.36
CA LEU A 297 -11.81 -8.11 2.14
C LEU A 297 -11.76 -6.61 1.78
N ASP A 298 -12.87 -5.88 1.95
CA ASP A 298 -12.87 -4.41 1.85
C ASP A 298 -11.99 -3.84 2.97
N GLU A 299 -10.68 -3.77 2.69
CA GLU A 299 -9.70 -3.31 3.67
C GLU A 299 -9.56 -1.79 3.58
N ARG A 300 -10.14 -1.10 4.57
CA ARG A 300 -9.98 0.34 4.75
C ARG A 300 -9.02 0.61 5.88
N LYS A 301 -7.94 1.30 5.59
CA LYS A 301 -6.94 1.71 6.59
C LYS A 301 -6.88 3.23 6.69
N THR A 302 -6.87 3.73 7.92
CA THR A 302 -6.55 5.13 8.22
C THR A 302 -5.20 5.16 8.92
N GLU A 303 -4.27 5.94 8.39
CA GLU A 303 -2.92 6.07 8.92
C GLU A 303 -2.59 7.55 9.17
N ILE A 304 -1.78 7.79 10.19
CA ILE A 304 -1.32 9.14 10.58
C ILE A 304 0.11 9.28 10.11
N LYS A 305 0.46 10.47 9.62
CA LYS A 305 1.84 10.81 9.22
C LYS A 305 2.21 12.22 9.62
N GLY A 306 3.49 12.42 9.88
CA GLY A 306 4.13 13.72 10.01
C GLY A 306 5.19 13.89 8.91
N ASP A 307 5.37 15.12 8.42
CA ASP A 307 6.43 15.44 7.48
C ASP A 307 7.28 16.59 8.02
N ILE A 308 8.59 16.51 7.80
CA ILE A 308 9.55 17.59 8.05
C ILE A 308 10.32 17.80 6.75
N GLY A 309 10.36 19.02 6.26
CA GLY A 309 11.00 19.35 4.99
C GLY A 309 11.93 20.56 5.07
N VAL A 310 12.89 20.58 4.15
CA VAL A 310 13.75 21.72 3.91
C VAL A 310 13.93 21.92 2.41
N ASN A 311 13.82 23.18 1.98
CA ASN A 311 14.09 23.61 0.61
C ASN A 311 15.30 24.53 0.60
N TYR A 312 16.10 24.47 -0.46
CA TYR A 312 17.14 25.44 -0.76
C TYR A 312 16.87 26.06 -2.11
N ASN A 313 16.62 27.38 -2.15
CA ASN A 313 16.21 28.12 -3.33
C ASN A 313 17.41 28.81 -4.00
N PHE A 314 17.53 28.65 -5.32
CA PHE A 314 18.52 29.32 -6.16
C PHE A 314 17.89 29.76 -7.51
N ASN A 315 17.46 31.00 -7.54
CA ASN A 315 16.75 31.61 -8.66
C ASN A 315 15.44 30.89 -9.02
N LYS A 316 15.36 30.38 -10.25
CA LYS A 316 14.22 29.60 -10.77
C LYS A 316 14.23 28.14 -10.29
N PHE A 317 15.34 27.66 -9.78
CA PHE A 317 15.46 26.30 -9.29
C PHE A 317 15.41 26.26 -7.77
N TYR A 318 15.01 25.14 -7.23
CA TYR A 318 15.25 24.78 -5.84
C TYR A 318 15.30 23.28 -5.68
N VAL A 319 15.99 22.84 -4.64
CA VAL A 319 15.97 21.44 -4.21
C VAL A 319 15.16 21.34 -2.93
N SER A 320 14.43 20.26 -2.79
CA SER A 320 13.69 19.94 -1.57
C SER A 320 14.09 18.58 -1.03
N SER A 321 14.12 18.47 0.29
CA SER A 321 14.23 17.21 1.00
C SER A 321 13.12 17.15 2.02
N MET A 322 12.41 16.03 2.07
CA MET A 322 11.31 15.79 3.01
C MET A 322 11.49 14.43 3.67
N PHE A 323 11.37 14.40 4.98
CA PHE A 323 11.34 13.19 5.79
C PHE A 323 9.93 12.98 6.32
N THR A 324 9.33 11.84 5.99
CA THR A 324 8.02 11.42 6.48
C THR A 324 8.21 10.48 7.66
N ILE A 325 7.49 10.76 8.74
CA ILE A 325 7.44 9.97 9.97
C ILE A 325 6.07 9.28 10.04
N GLY A 326 6.08 7.97 10.24
CA GLY A 326 4.88 7.14 10.34
C GLY A 326 5.24 5.68 10.48
N LYS A 327 4.32 4.79 10.13
CA LYS A 327 4.56 3.33 10.13
C LYS A 327 5.73 2.93 9.23
N PHE A 328 5.90 3.65 8.11
CA PHE A 328 7.04 3.53 7.21
C PHE A 328 7.76 4.88 7.11
N PRO A 329 9.01 4.99 7.57
CA PRO A 329 9.81 6.18 7.35
C PRO A 329 10.09 6.32 5.85
N ASN A 330 10.07 7.55 5.36
CA ASN A 330 10.23 7.83 3.95
C ASN A 330 11.05 9.10 3.75
N ILE A 331 11.97 9.08 2.81
CA ILE A 331 12.80 10.23 2.43
C ILE A 331 12.47 10.58 0.99
N ASN A 332 12.11 11.82 0.74
CA ASN A 332 11.92 12.35 -0.60
C ASN A 332 12.96 13.43 -0.89
N LEU A 333 13.58 13.32 -2.05
CA LEU A 333 14.46 14.34 -2.62
C LEU A 333 13.87 14.82 -3.94
N ALA A 334 13.84 16.13 -4.17
CA ALA A 334 13.32 16.63 -5.44
C ALA A 334 14.10 17.83 -5.96
N LEU A 335 14.14 17.92 -7.29
CA LEU A 335 14.60 19.09 -8.04
C LEU A 335 13.38 19.76 -8.67
N HIS A 336 13.24 21.04 -8.44
CA HIS A 336 12.12 21.87 -8.89
C HIS A 336 12.57 22.97 -9.85
N TYR A 337 11.72 23.30 -10.80
CA TYR A 337 11.88 24.42 -11.72
C TYR A 337 10.62 25.28 -11.77
N LYS A 338 10.77 26.58 -11.46
CA LYS A 338 9.69 27.59 -11.46
C LYS A 338 9.62 28.31 -12.79
N ILE A 339 8.45 28.27 -13.41
CA ILE A 339 8.13 28.91 -14.70
C ILE A 339 7.23 30.12 -14.46
#